data_4749b114cabb61081736d4c1fd3eec50
#
_entry.id   4749b114cabb61081736d4c1fd3eec50
#
_cell.length_a   1.000
_cell.length_b   1.000
_cell.length_c   1.000
_cell.angle_alpha   90.00
_cell.angle_beta   90.00
_cell.angle_gamma   90.00
#
_symmetry.space_group_name_H-M   'P 1'
#
loop_
_entity.id
_entity.type
_entity.pdbx_description
1 polymer ?
#
loop_
_entity_poly.entity_id
_entity_poly.type
_entity_poly.pdbx_seq_one_letter_code
_entity_poly.pdbx_strand_id
1 'polypeptide(L)'
;KFNERDYLSKINKKLEKCRYFMVSLHPETIASNNHQLVKNILTSLKKYKNFIQVFSYPNSDTGSDIILKEIKNYIKSNKNSVLIPSYGREEYLHLLRYSEFLIGNSSSGFIEAPYLNTPTVNVGIRQKGRPLTKSIFNASYACSSIIKSIKISLNYKKSDNTINYKGKNTINTVLRILKT
;
A
#
# COMPACT_ATOMS: atom_id res chain seq x y z
N LYS A 1 20.65 -12.54 7.54
CA LYS A 1 19.31 -12.02 7.92
C LYS A 1 19.11 -10.70 7.20
N PHE A 2 17.97 -10.54 6.49
CA PHE A 2 17.58 -9.28 5.85
C PHE A 2 17.36 -8.23 6.94
N ASN A 3 17.99 -7.06 6.77
CA ASN A 3 17.77 -5.89 7.61
C ASN A 3 17.15 -4.79 6.76
N GLU A 4 15.91 -4.41 7.06
CA GLU A 4 15.18 -3.40 6.28
C GLU A 4 15.84 -2.02 6.34
N ARG A 5 16.51 -1.69 7.45
CA ARG A 5 17.20 -0.41 7.60
C ARG A 5 18.41 -0.33 6.70
N ASP A 6 19.22 -1.39 6.63
CA ASP A 6 20.37 -1.47 5.74
C ASP A 6 19.91 -1.44 4.27
N TYR A 7 18.81 -2.13 3.96
CA TYR A 7 18.24 -2.11 2.61
C TYR A 7 17.75 -0.71 2.22
N LEU A 8 17.01 -0.05 3.11
CA LEU A 8 16.52 1.30 2.89
C LEU A 8 17.67 2.32 2.78
N SER A 9 18.72 2.16 3.58
CA SER A 9 19.91 3.03 3.51
C SER A 9 20.66 2.94 2.19
N LYS A 10 20.71 1.75 1.58
CA LYS A 10 21.29 1.53 0.24
C LYS A 10 20.51 2.24 -0.85
N ILE A 11 19.18 2.32 -0.70
CA ILE A 11 18.32 3.04 -1.66
C ILE A 11 18.48 4.55 -1.45
N ASN A 12 18.41 4.98 -0.20
CA ASN A 12 18.60 6.37 0.18
C ASN A 12 18.99 6.45 1.66
N LYS A 13 20.17 7.01 1.97
CA LYS A 13 20.66 7.17 3.36
C LYS A 13 19.67 7.85 4.31
N LYS A 14 18.78 8.70 3.79
CA LYS A 14 17.72 9.34 4.60
C LYS A 14 16.68 8.36 5.12
N LEU A 15 16.49 7.21 4.47
CA LEU A 15 15.49 6.22 4.86
C LEU A 15 15.88 5.45 6.12
N GLU A 16 17.15 5.37 6.44
CA GLU A 16 17.66 4.61 7.58
C GLU A 16 17.07 5.03 8.93
N LYS A 17 16.88 6.34 9.12
CA LYS A 17 16.44 6.92 10.42
C LYS A 17 15.03 7.50 10.43
N CYS A 18 14.37 7.55 9.29
CA CYS A 18 13.08 8.21 9.17
C CYS A 18 11.91 7.21 9.23
N ARG A 19 10.79 7.65 9.79
CA ARG A 19 9.52 6.96 9.66
C ARG A 19 9.06 7.02 8.21
N TYR A 20 8.48 5.95 7.70
CA TYR A 20 8.01 5.89 6.32
C TYR A 20 6.67 5.17 6.20
N PHE A 21 5.97 5.42 5.12
CA PHE A 21 4.82 4.65 4.70
C PHE A 21 4.92 4.25 3.23
N MET A 22 4.24 3.18 2.87
CA MET A 22 4.22 2.66 1.52
C MET A 22 3.02 3.18 0.73
N VAL A 23 3.25 3.45 -0.56
CA VAL A 23 2.21 3.88 -1.51
C VAL A 23 2.19 2.90 -2.68
N SER A 24 1.05 2.23 -2.86
CA SER A 24 0.88 1.24 -3.94
C SER A 24 -0.40 1.52 -4.72
N LEU A 25 -0.23 2.04 -5.93
CA LEU A 25 -1.31 2.51 -6.80
C LEU A 25 -1.37 1.68 -8.08
N HIS A 26 -2.55 1.23 -8.43
CA HIS A 26 -2.81 0.44 -9.63
C HIS A 26 -3.99 1.04 -10.41
N PRO A 27 -4.06 0.84 -11.73
CA PRO A 27 -5.20 1.26 -12.51
C PRO A 27 -6.51 0.62 -12.01
N GLU A 28 -7.58 1.40 -12.00
CA GLU A 28 -8.93 0.89 -11.84
C GLU A 28 -9.54 0.73 -13.23
N THR A 29 -9.70 -0.50 -13.68
CA THR A 29 -10.20 -0.83 -15.03
C THR A 29 -11.67 -0.49 -15.22
N ILE A 30 -12.43 -0.42 -14.12
CA ILE A 30 -13.88 -0.13 -14.12
C ILE A 30 -14.15 1.38 -13.95
N ALA A 31 -13.23 2.12 -13.32
CA ALA A 31 -13.39 3.54 -13.09
C ALA A 31 -12.64 4.35 -14.15
N SER A 32 -13.35 5.18 -14.89
CA SER A 32 -12.80 6.01 -15.98
C SER A 32 -11.85 7.13 -15.54
N ASN A 33 -11.53 7.26 -14.22
CA ASN A 33 -10.85 8.44 -13.69
C ASN A 33 -9.60 8.14 -12.85
N ASN A 34 -8.71 7.28 -13.36
CA ASN A 34 -7.43 6.95 -12.73
C ASN A 34 -6.57 8.20 -12.47
N HIS A 35 -6.61 9.20 -13.35
CA HIS A 35 -5.85 10.44 -13.17
C HIS A 35 -6.31 11.21 -11.93
N GLN A 36 -7.63 11.36 -11.72
CA GLN A 36 -8.16 12.09 -10.56
C GLN A 36 -7.88 11.35 -9.24
N LEU A 37 -7.98 10.01 -9.24
CA LEU A 37 -7.62 9.17 -8.11
C LEU A 37 -6.18 9.43 -7.67
N VAL A 38 -5.24 9.31 -8.60
CA VAL A 38 -3.81 9.49 -8.32
C VAL A 38 -3.54 10.92 -7.86
N LYS A 39 -4.07 11.92 -8.54
CA LYS A 39 -3.91 13.33 -8.20
C LYS A 39 -4.40 13.64 -6.77
N ASN A 40 -5.54 13.11 -6.37
CA ASN A 40 -6.09 13.34 -5.04
C ASN A 40 -5.28 12.64 -3.95
N ILE A 41 -4.79 11.43 -4.20
CA ILE A 41 -3.88 10.75 -3.27
C ILE A 41 -2.61 11.57 -3.12
N LEU A 42 -1.90 11.88 -4.22
CA LEU A 42 -0.66 12.64 -4.18
C LEU A 42 -0.82 14.02 -3.51
N THR A 43 -1.94 14.71 -3.75
CA THR A 43 -2.26 15.97 -3.08
C THR A 43 -2.41 15.78 -1.57
N SER A 44 -3.07 14.72 -1.14
CA SER A 44 -3.24 14.40 0.27
C SER A 44 -1.91 14.10 0.96
N LEU A 45 -0.99 13.40 0.26
CA LEU A 45 0.32 13.03 0.78
C LEU A 45 1.26 14.22 1.00
N LYS A 46 1.05 15.36 0.32
CA LYS A 46 1.83 16.59 0.53
C LYS A 46 1.80 17.11 1.98
N LYS A 47 0.78 16.73 2.76
CA LYS A 47 0.66 17.09 4.18
C LYS A 47 1.58 16.29 5.12
N TYR A 48 2.16 15.19 4.63
CA TYR A 48 2.96 14.25 5.43
C TYR A 48 4.45 14.31 5.11
N LYS A 49 5.02 15.53 5.05
CA LYS A 49 6.42 15.78 4.69
C LYS A 49 7.43 15.26 5.71
N ASN A 50 7.00 14.96 6.93
CA ASN A 50 7.82 14.39 7.99
C ASN A 50 8.01 12.87 7.88
N PHE A 51 7.37 12.24 6.89
CA PHE A 51 7.56 10.83 6.55
C PHE A 51 8.28 10.69 5.22
N ILE A 52 9.02 9.61 5.09
CA ILE A 52 9.46 9.15 3.78
C ILE A 52 8.28 8.41 3.11
N GLN A 53 8.03 8.72 1.87
CA GLN A 53 6.97 8.16 1.05
C GLN A 53 7.55 7.17 0.05
N VAL A 54 7.36 5.89 0.29
CA VAL A 54 7.95 4.81 -0.51
C VAL A 54 6.93 4.32 -1.52
N PHE A 55 7.11 4.69 -2.77
CA PHE A 55 6.24 4.27 -3.87
C PHE A 55 6.70 2.96 -4.48
N SER A 56 5.79 2.02 -4.69
CA SER A 56 5.99 0.88 -5.58
C SER A 56 5.60 1.24 -7.01
N TYR A 57 6.18 0.54 -7.99
CA TYR A 57 5.67 0.61 -9.36
C TYR A 57 4.24 0.08 -9.42
N PRO A 58 3.38 0.67 -10.26
CA PRO A 58 2.10 0.04 -10.60
C PRO A 58 2.37 -1.29 -11.32
N ASN A 59 1.39 -2.20 -11.26
CA ASN A 59 1.40 -3.40 -12.11
C ASN A 59 1.28 -3.02 -13.60
N SER A 60 1.46 -4.01 -14.48
CA SER A 60 1.45 -3.80 -15.94
C SER A 60 0.06 -3.68 -16.57
N ASP A 61 -0.98 -3.36 -15.78
CA ASP A 61 -2.35 -3.17 -16.29
C ASP A 61 -2.44 -1.91 -17.18
N THR A 62 -3.41 -1.88 -18.07
CA THR A 62 -3.70 -0.72 -18.94
C THR A 62 -3.89 0.56 -18.11
N GLY A 63 -3.16 1.63 -18.45
CA GLY A 63 -3.17 2.92 -17.72
C GLY A 63 -2.14 3.01 -16.60
N SER A 64 -1.28 2.01 -16.43
CA SER A 64 -0.18 2.05 -15.46
C SER A 64 0.88 3.11 -15.79
N ASP A 65 1.08 3.40 -17.05
CA ASP A 65 1.96 4.45 -17.58
C ASP A 65 1.55 5.85 -17.09
N ILE A 66 0.24 6.13 -17.08
CA ILE A 66 -0.33 7.38 -16.57
C ILE A 66 -0.01 7.52 -15.08
N ILE A 67 -0.27 6.48 -14.30
CA ILE A 67 0.02 6.46 -12.86
C ILE A 67 1.51 6.67 -12.60
N LEU A 68 2.35 5.95 -13.32
CA LEU A 68 3.81 6.03 -13.18
C LEU A 68 4.33 7.43 -13.52
N LYS A 69 3.79 8.06 -14.56
CA LYS A 69 4.12 9.44 -14.94
C LYS A 69 3.78 10.42 -13.82
N GLU A 70 2.59 10.34 -13.24
CA GLU A 70 2.16 11.20 -12.13
C GLU A 70 3.03 10.99 -10.89
N ILE A 71 3.36 9.74 -10.52
CA ILE A 71 4.26 9.43 -9.42
C ILE A 71 5.64 10.03 -9.67
N LYS A 72 6.23 9.85 -10.85
CA LYS A 72 7.54 10.42 -11.20
C LYS A 72 7.55 11.95 -11.12
N ASN A 73 6.50 12.61 -11.59
CA ASN A 73 6.36 14.06 -11.50
C ASN A 73 6.25 14.53 -10.03
N TYR A 74 5.50 13.79 -9.22
CA TYR A 74 5.36 14.08 -7.80
C TYR A 74 6.71 13.97 -7.07
N ILE A 75 7.48 12.91 -7.31
CA ILE A 75 8.77 12.67 -6.66
C ILE A 75 9.78 13.76 -6.99
N LYS A 76 9.80 14.28 -8.24
CA LYS A 76 10.68 15.39 -8.62
C LYS A 76 10.49 16.61 -7.72
N SER A 77 9.27 16.88 -7.27
CA SER A 77 8.92 18.03 -6.43
C SER A 77 8.91 17.73 -4.93
N ASN A 78 9.04 16.45 -4.52
CA ASN A 78 8.94 16.02 -3.12
C ASN A 78 10.14 15.17 -2.72
N LYS A 79 11.17 15.83 -2.16
CA LYS A 79 12.46 15.21 -1.80
C LYS A 79 12.37 14.07 -0.76
N ASN A 80 11.24 13.94 -0.06
CA ASN A 80 10.98 12.86 0.89
C ASN A 80 10.21 11.69 0.26
N SER A 81 10.23 11.59 -1.07
CA SER A 81 9.58 10.51 -1.80
C SER A 81 10.60 9.72 -2.60
N VAL A 82 10.46 8.42 -2.62
CA VAL A 82 11.28 7.50 -3.42
C VAL A 82 10.39 6.54 -4.19
N LEU A 83 10.80 6.19 -5.39
CA LEU A 83 10.16 5.19 -6.22
C LEU A 83 11.08 3.98 -6.31
N ILE A 84 10.59 2.82 -5.91
CA ILE A 84 11.34 1.57 -5.97
C ILE A 84 10.77 0.71 -7.08
N PRO A 85 11.57 0.38 -8.12
CA PRO A 85 11.07 -0.23 -9.35
C PRO A 85 10.59 -1.67 -9.17
N SER A 86 11.33 -2.49 -8.49
CA SER A 86 10.95 -3.86 -8.18
C SER A 86 11.56 -4.26 -6.86
N TYR A 87 10.76 -4.92 -6.07
CA TYR A 87 11.23 -5.60 -4.87
C TYR A 87 11.24 -7.10 -5.16
N GLY A 88 12.16 -7.82 -4.59
CA GLY A 88 11.90 -9.21 -4.30
C GLY A 88 10.69 -9.32 -3.35
N ARG A 89 10.06 -10.47 -3.31
CA ARG A 89 8.91 -10.70 -2.42
C ARG A 89 9.27 -10.47 -0.95
N GLU A 90 10.43 -10.92 -0.53
CA GLU A 90 10.88 -10.79 0.85
C GLU A 90 11.11 -9.33 1.23
N GLU A 91 11.81 -8.57 0.38
CA GLU A 91 12.07 -7.15 0.59
C GLU A 91 10.78 -6.34 0.67
N TYR A 92 9.82 -6.63 -0.21
CA TYR A 92 8.52 -5.98 -0.17
C TYR A 92 7.80 -6.24 1.15
N LEU A 93 7.75 -7.48 1.61
CA LEU A 93 7.10 -7.84 2.88
C LEU A 93 7.79 -7.21 4.08
N HIS A 94 9.12 -7.12 4.07
CA HIS A 94 9.87 -6.42 5.12
C HIS A 94 9.57 -4.92 5.11
N LEU A 95 9.61 -4.26 3.95
CA LEU A 95 9.23 -2.84 3.85
C LEU A 95 7.80 -2.60 4.32
N LEU A 96 6.87 -3.48 3.95
CA LEU A 96 5.48 -3.38 4.37
C LEU A 96 5.33 -3.55 5.88
N ARG A 97 5.99 -4.53 6.47
CA ARG A 97 5.93 -4.83 7.92
C ARG A 97 6.34 -3.65 8.79
N TYR A 98 7.39 -2.95 8.39
CA TYR A 98 7.97 -1.86 9.19
C TYR A 98 7.47 -0.47 8.77
N SER A 99 6.63 -0.40 7.76
CA SER A 99 5.95 0.85 7.40
C SER A 99 4.90 1.26 8.45
N GLU A 100 4.65 2.56 8.54
CA GLU A 100 3.59 3.08 9.41
C GLU A 100 2.21 2.63 8.94
N PHE A 101 2.00 2.67 7.62
CA PHE A 101 0.81 2.18 6.94
C PHE A 101 1.09 1.95 5.44
N LEU A 102 0.19 1.25 4.78
CA LEU A 102 0.09 1.17 3.33
C LEU A 102 -1.07 2.06 2.87
N ILE A 103 -0.87 2.86 1.83
CA ILE A 103 -1.95 3.61 1.18
C ILE A 103 -2.02 3.30 -0.31
N GLY A 104 -3.23 3.18 -0.82
CA GLY A 104 -3.51 2.96 -2.23
C GLY A 104 -4.69 2.04 -2.46
N ASN A 105 -4.66 1.34 -3.59
CA ASN A 105 -5.72 0.41 -3.98
C ASN A 105 -5.19 -1.00 -4.31
N SER A 106 -4.02 -1.35 -3.76
CA SER A 106 -3.40 -2.65 -3.94
C SER A 106 -4.12 -3.75 -3.13
N SER A 107 -4.19 -4.97 -3.70
CA SER A 107 -4.66 -6.16 -2.97
C SER A 107 -3.77 -6.51 -1.79
N SER A 108 -2.52 -6.09 -1.80
CA SER A 108 -1.60 -6.25 -0.69
C SER A 108 -2.13 -5.65 0.62
N GLY A 109 -2.92 -4.57 0.53
CA GLY A 109 -3.59 -3.98 1.68
C GLY A 109 -4.64 -4.87 2.34
N PHE A 110 -5.09 -5.92 1.67
CA PHE A 110 -6.11 -6.86 2.14
C PHE A 110 -5.55 -8.23 2.49
N ILE A 111 -4.42 -8.61 1.91
CA ILE A 111 -3.83 -9.93 2.05
C ILE A 111 -2.59 -9.87 2.95
N GLU A 112 -1.53 -9.18 2.51
CA GLU A 112 -0.25 -9.16 3.18
C GLU A 112 -0.22 -8.20 4.37
N ALA A 113 -0.73 -6.98 4.21
CA ALA A 113 -0.67 -5.95 5.23
C ALA A 113 -1.37 -6.35 6.54
N PRO A 114 -2.59 -6.93 6.54
CA PRO A 114 -3.21 -7.44 7.75
C PRO A 114 -2.40 -8.56 8.41
N TYR A 115 -1.79 -9.45 7.61
CA TYR A 115 -0.94 -10.53 8.11
C TYR A 115 0.33 -10.00 8.81
N LEU A 116 0.82 -8.86 8.38
CA LEU A 116 1.99 -8.19 8.93
C LEU A 116 1.64 -7.15 10.02
N ASN A 117 0.36 -7.04 10.40
CA ASN A 117 -0.14 -6.01 11.31
C ASN A 117 0.13 -4.58 10.83
N THR A 118 0.18 -4.36 9.51
CA THR A 118 0.37 -3.05 8.92
C THR A 118 -0.99 -2.45 8.57
N PRO A 119 -1.37 -1.28 9.12
CA PRO A 119 -2.64 -0.65 8.77
C PRO A 119 -2.65 -0.22 7.32
N THR A 120 -3.85 -0.26 6.71
CA THR A 120 -4.03 0.06 5.30
C THR A 120 -5.08 1.15 5.12
N VAL A 121 -4.75 2.18 4.34
CA VAL A 121 -5.70 3.16 3.81
C VAL A 121 -6.06 2.73 2.39
N ASN A 122 -7.21 2.08 2.24
CA ASN A 122 -7.69 1.65 0.93
C ASN A 122 -8.48 2.79 0.27
N VAL A 123 -8.01 3.26 -0.88
CA VAL A 123 -8.64 4.37 -1.61
C VAL A 123 -9.34 3.86 -2.86
N GLY A 124 -10.60 4.19 -3.00
CA GLY A 124 -11.41 3.83 -4.16
C GLY A 124 -12.09 2.47 -4.04
N ILE A 125 -12.52 1.94 -5.17
CA ILE A 125 -13.43 0.79 -5.24
C ILE A 125 -12.78 -0.49 -5.77
N ARG A 126 -11.50 -0.45 -6.19
CA ARG A 126 -10.81 -1.59 -6.82
C ARG A 126 -10.86 -2.88 -5.97
N GLN A 127 -10.90 -2.72 -4.66
CA GLN A 127 -10.93 -3.84 -3.71
C GLN A 127 -12.34 -4.11 -3.13
N LYS A 128 -13.38 -3.51 -3.70
CA LYS A 128 -14.78 -3.72 -3.26
C LYS A 128 -15.13 -5.21 -3.27
N GLY A 129 -15.79 -5.66 -2.19
CA GLY A 129 -16.19 -7.06 -2.02
C GLY A 129 -15.16 -7.95 -1.33
N ARG A 130 -13.94 -7.48 -1.08
CA ARG A 130 -12.96 -8.23 -0.28
C ARG A 130 -13.28 -8.18 1.21
N PRO A 131 -13.01 -9.26 1.96
CA PRO A 131 -13.14 -9.25 3.42
C PRO A 131 -12.31 -8.14 4.06
N LEU A 132 -12.92 -7.44 5.02
CA LEU A 132 -12.27 -6.36 5.77
C LEU A 132 -11.72 -6.88 7.10
N THR A 133 -10.57 -6.38 7.48
CA THR A 133 -10.02 -6.50 8.84
C THR A 133 -10.09 -5.16 9.55
N LYS A 134 -9.89 -5.15 10.88
CA LYS A 134 -9.89 -3.91 11.69
C LYS A 134 -8.77 -2.93 11.31
N SER A 135 -7.74 -3.41 10.60
CA SER A 135 -6.60 -2.60 10.15
C SER A 135 -6.81 -1.91 8.81
N ILE A 136 -7.97 -2.11 8.15
CA ILE A 136 -8.27 -1.53 6.83
C ILE A 136 -9.23 -0.35 6.97
N PHE A 137 -8.80 0.82 6.54
CA PHE A 137 -9.54 2.07 6.58
C PHE A 137 -9.88 2.51 5.16
N ASN A 138 -11.14 2.36 4.77
CA ASN A 138 -11.60 2.77 3.44
C ASN A 138 -11.71 4.29 3.34
N ALA A 139 -11.25 4.83 2.22
CA ALA A 139 -11.39 6.23 1.85
C ALA A 139 -12.05 6.35 0.47
N SER A 140 -12.92 7.32 0.31
CA SER A 140 -13.36 7.75 -1.01
C SER A 140 -12.24 8.50 -1.75
N TYR A 141 -12.48 8.88 -3.00
CA TYR A 141 -11.51 9.66 -3.80
C TYR A 141 -11.27 11.09 -3.28
N ALA A 142 -12.11 11.60 -2.37
CA ALA A 142 -11.97 12.96 -1.86
C ALA A 142 -10.74 13.09 -0.93
N CYS A 143 -9.96 14.15 -1.12
CA CYS A 143 -8.77 14.42 -0.30
C CYS A 143 -9.07 14.46 1.21
N SER A 144 -10.23 15.00 1.60
CA SER A 144 -10.66 15.02 3.02
C SER A 144 -10.85 13.64 3.60
N SER A 145 -11.46 12.73 2.84
CA SER A 145 -11.66 11.33 3.22
C SER A 145 -10.30 10.59 3.35
N ILE A 146 -9.40 10.79 2.38
CA ILE A 146 -8.06 10.20 2.39
C ILE A 146 -7.29 10.66 3.63
N ILE A 147 -7.26 11.96 3.91
CA ILE A 147 -6.56 12.55 5.06
C ILE A 147 -7.15 12.03 6.38
N LYS A 148 -8.48 11.92 6.49
CA LYS A 148 -9.14 11.34 7.66
C LYS A 148 -8.70 9.90 7.89
N SER A 149 -8.70 9.06 6.85
CA SER A 149 -8.29 7.66 6.96
C SER A 149 -6.80 7.51 7.28
N ILE A 150 -5.91 8.37 6.75
CA ILE A 150 -4.49 8.39 7.14
C ILE A 150 -4.34 8.72 8.63
N LYS A 151 -5.05 9.71 9.15
CA LYS A 151 -5.01 10.06 10.59
C LYS A 151 -5.43 8.88 11.47
N ILE A 152 -6.50 8.17 11.08
CA ILE A 152 -6.96 6.98 11.81
C ILE A 152 -5.91 5.88 11.75
N SER A 153 -5.31 5.62 10.59
CA SER A 153 -4.30 4.58 10.42
C SER A 153 -3.03 4.85 11.23
N LEU A 154 -2.61 6.10 11.34
CA LEU A 154 -1.45 6.50 12.17
C LEU A 154 -1.68 6.31 13.68
N ASN A 155 -2.94 6.40 14.13
CA ASN A 155 -3.32 6.19 15.52
C ASN A 155 -3.75 4.74 15.81
N TYR A 156 -3.71 3.87 14.81
CA TYR A 156 -4.11 2.48 14.96
C TYR A 156 -3.11 1.72 15.83
N LYS A 157 -3.59 1.17 16.94
CA LYS A 157 -2.78 0.27 17.76
C LYS A 157 -2.77 -1.10 17.11
N LYS A 158 -1.58 -1.58 16.77
CA LYS A 158 -1.38 -2.94 16.23
C LYS A 158 -1.92 -3.94 17.26
N SER A 159 -3.03 -4.58 16.96
CA SER A 159 -3.68 -5.59 17.77
C SER A 159 -3.80 -6.90 16.98
N ASP A 160 -4.11 -7.99 17.64
CA ASP A 160 -4.38 -9.26 16.96
C ASP A 160 -5.52 -9.07 15.95
N ASN A 161 -5.14 -9.02 14.68
CA ASN A 161 -6.08 -8.95 13.58
C ASN A 161 -6.63 -10.36 13.29
N THR A 162 -7.94 -10.45 13.16
CA THR A 162 -8.56 -11.62 12.56
C THR A 162 -8.16 -11.67 11.09
N ILE A 163 -7.25 -12.58 10.74
CA ILE A 163 -6.73 -12.70 9.38
C ILE A 163 -7.67 -13.61 8.61
N ASN A 164 -8.46 -13.05 7.69
CA ASN A 164 -9.45 -13.77 6.92
C ASN A 164 -8.86 -14.82 5.95
N TYR A 165 -7.55 -14.75 5.66
CA TYR A 165 -6.88 -15.62 4.69
C TYR A 165 -5.93 -16.65 5.34
N LYS A 166 -6.01 -16.81 6.67
CA LYS A 166 -5.23 -17.83 7.38
C LYS A 166 -5.93 -19.20 7.30
N GLY A 167 -5.85 -19.83 6.12
CA GLY A 167 -6.36 -21.18 5.90
C GLY A 167 -5.37 -22.24 6.38
N LYS A 168 -5.85 -23.27 7.09
CA LYS A 168 -5.11 -24.53 7.29
C LYS A 168 -5.60 -25.51 6.22
N ASN A 169 -4.66 -26.21 5.55
CA ASN A 169 -4.95 -27.27 4.57
C ASN A 169 -5.78 -26.84 3.33
N THR A 170 -5.58 -25.63 2.83
CA THR A 170 -6.31 -25.10 1.66
C THR A 170 -6.22 -26.05 0.45
N ILE A 171 -5.02 -26.59 0.16
CA ILE A 171 -4.79 -27.52 -0.96
C ILE A 171 -5.66 -28.79 -0.78
N ASN A 172 -5.65 -29.41 0.37
CA ASN A 172 -6.44 -30.62 0.64
C ASN A 172 -7.94 -30.35 0.56
N THR A 173 -8.40 -29.17 0.98
CA THR A 173 -9.79 -28.75 0.87
C THR A 173 -10.20 -28.59 -0.59
N VAL A 174 -9.39 -27.93 -1.40
CA VAL A 174 -9.62 -27.76 -2.85
C VAL A 174 -9.64 -29.13 -3.54
N LEU A 175 -8.64 -29.99 -3.30
CA LEU A 175 -8.61 -31.34 -3.86
C LEU A 175 -9.82 -32.18 -3.49
N ARG A 176 -10.34 -32.06 -2.27
CA ARG A 176 -11.55 -32.76 -1.84
C ARG A 176 -12.78 -32.30 -2.64
N ILE A 177 -12.93 -30.95 -2.82
CA ILE A 177 -14.06 -30.38 -3.57
C ILE A 177 -13.99 -30.78 -5.05
N LEU A 178 -12.81 -30.81 -5.65
CA LEU A 178 -12.65 -31.17 -7.06
C LEU A 178 -12.82 -32.67 -7.35
N LYS A 179 -12.83 -33.53 -6.33
CA LYS A 179 -13.04 -34.97 -6.47
C LYS A 179 -14.51 -35.38 -6.24
N THR A 180 -15.38 -34.45 -5.85
CA THR A 180 -16.83 -34.63 -5.75
C THR A 180 -17.51 -34.22 -7.03
#